data_5d6fb73692079af1bf40a974ae6e87b6
#
_entry.id   5d6fb73692079af1bf40a974ae6e87b6
#
_cell.length_a   1.000
_cell.length_b   1.000
_cell.length_c   1.000
_cell.angle_alpha   90.00
_cell.angle_beta   90.00
_cell.angle_gamma   90.00
#
_symmetry.space_group_name_H-M   'P 1'
#
loop_
_entity.id
_entity.type
_entity.pdbx_description
1 polymer ?
#
loop_
_entity_poly.entity_id
_entity_poly.type
_entity_poly.pdbx_seq_one_letter_code
_entity_poly.pdbx_strand_id
1 'polypeptide(L)'
;MTRVERAPSPAKSRTINIRFSDTELSPRRPIFQSLLFILLFSTACGYHTAGHAVMLPANVQTIAIPAFVNRTQTYKIEQRLTAAVVQEMVTRTHYRILNEPSDSADATLRGVVISTSTSPLTYDSRSGRASSALVVVTAQVTLTDRQGKVLYQNPSYLFREEYQVSQELSSFFEEDSPALERLSHAFARSLVSNVLEGF
;
A
#
# COMPACT_ATOMS: atom_id res chain seq x y z
N MET A 1 9.24 -68.77 91.11
CA MET A 1 9.99 -67.53 90.83
C MET A 1 9.68 -67.18 89.35
N THR A 2 8.68 -66.39 89.11
CA THR A 2 8.44 -65.84 87.76
C THR A 2 7.62 -64.57 87.89
N ARG A 3 8.22 -63.47 87.55
CA ARG A 3 7.73 -62.13 87.64
C ARG A 3 6.87 -61.84 86.48
N VAL A 4 5.63 -61.53 86.71
CA VAL A 4 4.69 -61.09 85.66
C VAL A 4 4.89 -59.60 85.47
N GLU A 5 5.28 -59.18 84.28
CA GLU A 5 5.40 -57.83 83.90
C GLU A 5 4.17 -57.35 83.19
N ARG A 6 3.66 -56.24 83.61
CA ARG A 6 2.35 -55.66 83.27
C ARG A 6 2.52 -54.80 82.03
N ALA A 7 1.73 -55.05 80.96
CA ALA A 7 1.69 -54.25 79.74
C ALA A 7 1.12 -52.83 79.97
N PRO A 8 1.63 -51.82 79.33
CA PRO A 8 1.10 -50.46 79.41
C PRO A 8 -0.12 -50.26 78.49
N SER A 9 -1.03 -49.45 78.96
CA SER A 9 -2.29 -49.04 78.42
C SER A 9 -2.14 -48.22 77.07
N PRO A 10 -3.09 -48.33 76.14
CA PRO A 10 -2.96 -47.59 74.82
C PRO A 10 -3.22 -46.12 75.00
N ALA A 11 -2.36 -45.31 74.35
CA ALA A 11 -2.46 -43.85 74.31
C ALA A 11 -3.68 -43.42 73.50
N LYS A 12 -4.40 -42.47 74.05
CA LYS A 12 -5.57 -41.81 73.51
C LYS A 12 -5.18 -40.97 72.28
N SER A 13 -5.59 -41.39 71.08
CA SER A 13 -5.43 -40.63 69.87
C SER A 13 -6.22 -39.32 69.95
N ARG A 14 -5.49 -38.19 69.91
CA ARG A 14 -6.10 -36.86 69.71
C ARG A 14 -6.40 -36.70 68.24
N THR A 15 -7.66 -36.73 67.85
CA THR A 15 -8.14 -36.32 66.56
C THR A 15 -8.01 -34.80 66.50
N ILE A 16 -7.05 -34.34 65.65
CA ILE A 16 -6.92 -32.93 65.32
C ILE A 16 -8.00 -32.64 64.29
N ASN A 17 -9.03 -31.95 64.64
CA ASN A 17 -10.00 -31.34 63.73
C ASN A 17 -9.34 -30.14 63.09
N ILE A 18 -8.85 -30.31 61.90
CA ILE A 18 -8.43 -29.19 61.04
C ILE A 18 -9.73 -28.60 60.49
N ARG A 19 -10.16 -27.51 61.09
CA ARG A 19 -11.25 -26.68 60.59
C ARG A 19 -10.67 -25.95 59.36
N PHE A 20 -11.02 -26.41 58.17
CA PHE A 20 -10.84 -25.63 56.94
C PHE A 20 -11.72 -24.39 57.07
N SER A 21 -11.10 -23.26 57.28
CA SER A 21 -11.75 -21.97 57.11
C SER A 21 -12.04 -21.79 55.60
N ASP A 22 -13.31 -21.82 55.27
CA ASP A 22 -13.80 -21.40 53.97
C ASP A 22 -13.36 -19.95 53.75
N THR A 23 -12.30 -19.77 52.99
CA THR A 23 -11.89 -18.44 52.52
C THR A 23 -12.96 -18.00 51.55
N GLU A 24 -13.83 -17.14 51.99
CA GLU A 24 -14.79 -16.43 51.16
C GLU A 24 -14.09 -15.89 49.91
N LEU A 25 -14.39 -16.50 48.75
CA LEU A 25 -13.98 -15.97 47.47
C LEU A 25 -14.71 -14.65 47.24
N SER A 26 -13.99 -13.57 47.51
CA SER A 26 -14.36 -12.19 47.23
C SER A 26 -15.00 -12.04 45.84
N PRO A 27 -16.08 -11.22 45.69
CA PRO A 27 -16.82 -11.03 44.43
C PRO A 27 -16.05 -10.20 43.38
N ARG A 28 -14.72 -10.31 43.35
CA ARG A 28 -13.86 -9.62 42.34
C ARG A 28 -13.77 -10.35 41.00
N ARG A 29 -14.34 -11.56 40.90
CA ARG A 29 -14.33 -12.36 39.68
C ARG A 29 -15.07 -11.74 38.46
N PRO A 30 -16.22 -11.07 38.61
CA PRO A 30 -16.92 -10.53 37.46
C PRO A 30 -16.18 -9.36 36.81
N ILE A 31 -15.45 -8.55 37.59
CA ILE A 31 -14.68 -7.40 37.05
C ILE A 31 -13.49 -7.91 36.25
N PHE A 32 -12.80 -8.94 36.72
CA PHE A 32 -11.64 -9.52 36.03
C PHE A 32 -12.06 -10.26 34.76
N GLN A 33 -13.17 -10.97 34.77
CA GLN A 33 -13.75 -11.60 33.58
C GLN A 33 -14.25 -10.58 32.59
N SER A 34 -14.86 -9.49 33.03
CA SER A 34 -15.32 -8.41 32.16
C SER A 34 -14.13 -7.66 31.52
N LEU A 35 -13.05 -7.43 32.27
CA LEU A 35 -11.82 -6.81 31.75
C LEU A 35 -11.12 -7.71 30.73
N LEU A 36 -11.07 -9.02 30.97
CA LEU A 36 -10.52 -9.99 30.03
C LEU A 36 -11.35 -10.07 28.74
N PHE A 37 -12.66 -9.96 28.83
CA PHE A 37 -13.57 -9.98 27.70
C PHE A 37 -13.42 -8.71 26.84
N ILE A 38 -13.24 -7.55 27.47
CA ILE A 38 -12.96 -6.27 26.77
C ILE A 38 -11.60 -6.32 26.08
N LEU A 39 -10.58 -6.93 26.69
CA LEU A 39 -9.24 -7.05 26.10
C LEU A 39 -9.21 -7.99 24.86
N LEU A 40 -10.07 -9.01 24.83
CA LEU A 40 -10.20 -9.92 23.69
C LEU A 40 -10.92 -9.28 22.49
N PHE A 41 -11.78 -8.28 22.72
CA PHE A 41 -12.46 -7.56 21.64
C PHE A 41 -11.65 -6.42 21.05
N SER A 42 -10.60 -5.95 21.73
CA SER A 42 -9.74 -4.86 21.22
C SER A 42 -8.71 -5.30 20.17
N THR A 43 -8.54 -6.59 19.91
CA THR A 43 -7.63 -7.11 18.86
C THR A 43 -8.31 -7.27 17.50
N ALA A 44 -9.58 -6.94 17.36
CA ALA A 44 -10.27 -6.85 16.08
C ALA A 44 -9.93 -5.55 15.37
N CYS A 45 -8.64 -5.19 15.21
CA CYS A 45 -8.20 -4.35 14.13
C CYS A 45 -8.42 -5.13 12.84
N GLY A 46 -9.60 -4.93 12.26
CA GLY A 46 -9.92 -5.42 10.93
C GLY A 46 -8.98 -4.81 9.91
N TYR A 47 -7.79 -5.38 9.74
CA TYR A 47 -7.07 -5.28 8.50
C TYR A 47 -7.95 -5.99 7.46
N HIS A 48 -8.82 -5.25 6.82
CA HIS A 48 -9.33 -5.63 5.53
C HIS A 48 -8.11 -5.67 4.61
N THR A 49 -7.57 -6.84 4.40
CA THR A 49 -6.81 -7.09 3.19
C THR A 49 -7.81 -6.87 2.04
N ALA A 50 -7.82 -5.66 1.49
CA ALA A 50 -8.39 -5.38 0.19
C ALA A 50 -7.51 -6.12 -0.83
N GLY A 51 -7.71 -7.39 -0.95
CA GLY A 51 -6.88 -8.29 -1.74
C GLY A 51 -7.76 -9.28 -2.47
N HIS A 52 -8.72 -8.77 -3.21
CA HIS A 52 -9.09 -9.42 -4.45
C HIS A 52 -8.41 -8.60 -5.54
N ALA A 53 -7.13 -8.93 -5.80
CA ALA A 53 -6.53 -8.56 -7.06
C ALA A 53 -7.51 -9.08 -8.12
N VAL A 54 -8.29 -8.20 -8.71
CA VAL A 54 -9.04 -8.50 -9.92
C VAL A 54 -7.97 -8.56 -10.98
N MET A 55 -7.28 -9.70 -11.02
CA MET A 55 -6.35 -10.00 -12.10
C MET A 55 -7.10 -9.76 -13.40
N LEU A 56 -6.42 -9.12 -14.34
CA LEU A 56 -6.94 -9.02 -15.69
C LEU A 56 -7.49 -10.40 -16.12
N PRO A 57 -8.50 -10.46 -17.00
CA PRO A 57 -9.07 -11.73 -17.43
C PRO A 57 -7.98 -12.75 -17.78
N ALA A 58 -8.15 -13.99 -17.38
CA ALA A 58 -7.13 -15.05 -17.50
C ALA A 58 -6.65 -15.29 -18.95
N ASN A 59 -7.40 -14.82 -19.94
CA ASN A 59 -7.02 -14.86 -21.34
C ASN A 59 -6.06 -13.74 -21.78
N VAL A 60 -5.78 -12.76 -20.92
CA VAL A 60 -4.81 -11.69 -21.20
C VAL A 60 -3.42 -12.18 -20.79
N GLN A 61 -2.56 -12.38 -21.77
CA GLN A 61 -1.16 -12.75 -21.56
C GLN A 61 -0.20 -11.71 -22.15
N THR A 62 -0.65 -10.98 -23.18
CA THR A 62 0.15 -9.99 -23.88
C THR A 62 -0.56 -8.63 -23.85
N ILE A 63 0.16 -7.60 -23.40
CA ILE A 63 -0.35 -6.23 -23.31
C ILE A 63 0.51 -5.33 -24.20
N ALA A 64 -0.14 -4.63 -25.14
CA ALA A 64 0.51 -3.56 -25.90
C ALA A 64 0.43 -2.24 -25.14
N ILE A 65 1.55 -1.54 -25.02
CA ILE A 65 1.66 -0.23 -24.41
C ILE A 65 2.35 0.71 -25.42
N PRO A 66 1.60 1.22 -26.40
CA PRO A 66 2.14 2.21 -27.34
C PRO A 66 2.50 3.50 -26.62
N ALA A 67 3.36 4.29 -27.23
CA ALA A 67 3.72 5.61 -26.71
C ALA A 67 2.46 6.44 -26.41
N PHE A 68 2.41 7.04 -25.22
CA PHE A 68 1.31 7.90 -24.82
C PHE A 68 1.21 9.13 -25.74
N VAL A 69 0.02 9.66 -25.90
CA VAL A 69 -0.20 10.89 -26.68
C VAL A 69 0.03 12.10 -25.78
N ASN A 70 0.85 13.04 -26.20
CA ASN A 70 1.06 14.29 -25.47
C ASN A 70 0.22 15.42 -26.10
N ARG A 71 -0.68 15.98 -25.30
CA ARG A 71 -1.49 17.17 -25.68
C ARG A 71 -1.01 18.44 -24.96
N THR A 72 0.18 18.39 -24.35
CA THR A 72 0.77 19.50 -23.58
C THR A 72 1.98 20.09 -24.28
N GLN A 73 2.52 21.18 -23.73
CA GLN A 73 3.74 21.80 -24.20
C GLN A 73 5.01 21.20 -23.55
N THR A 74 4.86 20.30 -22.58
CA THR A 74 5.99 19.71 -21.88
C THR A 74 6.70 18.69 -22.77
N TYR A 75 7.96 18.98 -23.08
CA TYR A 75 8.74 18.19 -24.01
C TYR A 75 8.96 16.75 -23.52
N LYS A 76 8.62 15.77 -24.35
CA LYS A 76 8.84 14.33 -24.12
C LYS A 76 8.23 13.75 -22.84
N ILE A 77 7.26 14.41 -22.23
CA ILE A 77 6.59 13.87 -21.03
C ILE A 77 5.93 12.51 -21.31
N GLU A 78 5.36 12.33 -22.49
CA GLU A 78 4.74 11.08 -22.94
C GLU A 78 5.73 9.92 -22.97
N GLN A 79 6.96 10.19 -23.40
CA GLN A 79 8.00 9.17 -23.48
C GLN A 79 8.44 8.70 -22.10
N ARG A 80 8.60 9.63 -21.14
CA ARG A 80 8.97 9.33 -19.75
C ARG A 80 7.89 8.51 -19.06
N LEU A 81 6.65 8.94 -19.18
CA LEU A 81 5.50 8.23 -18.58
C LEU A 81 5.35 6.83 -19.19
N THR A 82 5.44 6.71 -20.53
CA THR A 82 5.34 5.40 -21.20
C THR A 82 6.46 4.47 -20.77
N ALA A 83 7.71 4.94 -20.78
CA ALA A 83 8.86 4.14 -20.38
C ALA A 83 8.74 3.64 -18.92
N ALA A 84 8.33 4.52 -18.00
CA ALA A 84 8.11 4.15 -16.61
C ALA A 84 7.00 3.09 -16.45
N VAL A 85 5.88 3.23 -17.17
CA VAL A 85 4.78 2.25 -17.14
C VAL A 85 5.21 0.91 -17.72
N VAL A 86 5.92 0.90 -18.84
CA VAL A 86 6.46 -0.33 -19.43
C VAL A 86 7.41 -1.02 -18.45
N GLN A 87 8.35 -0.28 -17.87
CA GLN A 87 9.29 -0.82 -16.88
C GLN A 87 8.58 -1.40 -15.66
N GLU A 88 7.59 -0.70 -15.10
CA GLU A 88 6.83 -1.15 -13.95
C GLU A 88 6.01 -2.40 -14.26
N MET A 89 5.36 -2.47 -15.44
CA MET A 89 4.64 -3.66 -15.91
C MET A 89 5.55 -4.87 -16.06
N VAL A 90 6.71 -4.70 -16.68
CA VAL A 90 7.70 -5.79 -16.86
C VAL A 90 8.23 -6.28 -15.51
N THR A 91 8.46 -5.35 -14.57
CA THR A 91 9.05 -5.70 -13.26
C THR A 91 8.05 -6.39 -12.33
N ARG A 92 6.78 -5.95 -12.33
CA ARG A 92 5.76 -6.42 -11.37
C ARG A 92 4.84 -7.51 -11.89
N THR A 93 4.85 -7.77 -13.20
CA THR A 93 3.89 -8.70 -13.81
C THR A 93 4.58 -9.75 -14.66
N HIS A 94 3.84 -10.78 -15.00
CA HIS A 94 4.28 -11.85 -15.91
C HIS A 94 3.73 -11.65 -17.33
N TYR A 95 3.09 -10.50 -17.60
CA TYR A 95 2.58 -10.21 -18.94
C TYR A 95 3.71 -9.94 -19.91
N ARG A 96 3.55 -10.41 -21.15
CA ARG A 96 4.41 -10.01 -22.25
C ARG A 96 4.05 -8.61 -22.68
N ILE A 97 4.99 -7.67 -22.60
CA ILE A 97 4.77 -6.26 -22.96
C ILE A 97 5.27 -6.01 -24.39
N LEU A 98 4.43 -5.38 -25.19
CA LEU A 98 4.76 -4.89 -26.53
C LEU A 98 4.71 -3.36 -26.52
N ASN A 99 5.75 -2.72 -27.05
CA ASN A 99 5.86 -1.24 -27.07
C ASN A 99 5.11 -0.59 -28.24
N GLU A 100 4.53 -1.40 -29.13
CA GLU A 100 3.82 -0.93 -30.32
C GLU A 100 2.43 -1.55 -30.38
N PRO A 101 1.46 -0.87 -31.03
CA PRO A 101 0.17 -1.47 -31.32
C PRO A 101 0.33 -2.78 -32.08
N SER A 102 -0.33 -3.84 -31.65
CA SER A 102 -0.21 -5.13 -32.29
C SER A 102 -1.53 -5.91 -32.22
N ASP A 103 -1.94 -6.48 -33.34
CA ASP A 103 -3.09 -7.36 -33.42
C ASP A 103 -2.88 -8.67 -32.64
N SER A 104 -1.62 -8.98 -32.29
CA SER A 104 -1.27 -10.12 -31.44
C SER A 104 -1.42 -9.85 -29.94
N ALA A 105 -1.62 -8.59 -29.52
CA ALA A 105 -1.85 -8.25 -28.13
C ALA A 105 -3.28 -8.64 -27.70
N ASP A 106 -3.38 -9.17 -26.48
CA ASP A 106 -4.68 -9.53 -25.89
C ASP A 106 -5.37 -8.30 -25.29
N ALA A 107 -4.59 -7.32 -24.85
CA ALA A 107 -5.07 -6.02 -24.37
C ALA A 107 -4.14 -4.88 -24.81
N THR A 108 -4.67 -3.67 -24.86
CA THR A 108 -3.91 -2.45 -25.21
C THR A 108 -4.15 -1.38 -24.17
N LEU A 109 -3.06 -0.92 -23.52
CA LEU A 109 -3.05 0.21 -22.60
C LEU A 109 -2.71 1.48 -23.36
N ARG A 110 -3.64 2.42 -23.43
CA ARG A 110 -3.47 3.73 -24.04
C ARG A 110 -3.48 4.83 -23.01
N GLY A 111 -2.56 5.78 -23.12
CA GLY A 111 -2.48 6.97 -22.30
C GLY A 111 -2.49 8.25 -23.14
N VAL A 112 -3.13 9.28 -22.60
CA VAL A 112 -3.13 10.64 -23.17
C VAL A 112 -2.77 11.62 -22.06
N VAL A 113 -1.67 12.34 -22.18
CA VAL A 113 -1.33 13.44 -21.27
C VAL A 113 -2.17 14.65 -21.66
N ILE A 114 -3.06 15.06 -20.76
CA ILE A 114 -4.06 16.11 -21.00
C ILE A 114 -3.52 17.47 -20.63
N SER A 115 -2.86 17.58 -19.47
CA SER A 115 -2.31 18.82 -18.98
C SER A 115 -1.07 18.60 -18.14
N THR A 116 -0.20 19.60 -18.18
CA THR A 116 0.93 19.74 -17.24
C THR A 116 0.96 21.18 -16.75
N SER A 117 1.27 21.38 -15.49
CA SER A 117 1.47 22.71 -14.91
C SER A 117 2.59 22.66 -13.88
N THR A 118 3.33 23.75 -13.79
CA THR A 118 4.35 23.95 -12.76
C THR A 118 4.03 25.26 -12.05
N SER A 119 3.98 25.23 -10.73
CA SER A 119 3.72 26.42 -9.91
C SER A 119 4.67 26.49 -8.71
N PRO A 120 5.18 27.67 -8.36
CA PRO A 120 6.01 27.83 -7.18
C PRO A 120 5.20 27.54 -5.92
N LEU A 121 5.81 26.82 -4.96
CA LEU A 121 5.22 26.54 -3.64
C LEU A 121 5.81 27.43 -2.57
N THR A 122 7.13 27.57 -2.55
CA THR A 122 7.84 28.37 -1.55
C THR A 122 8.79 29.34 -2.20
N TYR A 123 9.10 30.43 -1.49
CA TYR A 123 10.02 31.45 -1.95
C TYR A 123 11.13 31.64 -0.92
N ASP A 124 12.33 31.84 -1.41
CA ASP A 124 13.47 32.24 -0.59
C ASP A 124 13.28 33.68 -0.09
N SER A 125 13.35 33.89 1.23
CA SER A 125 13.07 35.17 1.87
C SER A 125 14.08 36.27 1.56
N ARG A 126 15.29 35.92 1.12
CA ARG A 126 16.34 36.88 0.77
C ARG A 126 16.29 37.30 -0.69
N SER A 127 16.08 36.34 -1.59
CA SER A 127 16.14 36.61 -3.03
C SER A 127 14.77 36.84 -3.64
N GLY A 128 13.68 36.48 -2.94
CA GLY A 128 12.32 36.53 -3.48
C GLY A 128 12.06 35.52 -4.62
N ARG A 129 12.99 34.62 -4.90
CA ARG A 129 12.88 33.59 -5.95
C ARG A 129 12.17 32.35 -5.40
N ALA A 130 11.53 31.60 -6.29
CA ALA A 130 11.00 30.31 -5.93
C ALA A 130 12.12 29.39 -5.42
N SER A 131 11.92 28.74 -4.28
CA SER A 131 12.82 27.75 -3.69
C SER A 131 12.29 26.32 -3.84
N SER A 132 10.97 26.13 -3.99
CA SER A 132 10.38 24.87 -4.45
C SER A 132 9.23 25.12 -5.41
N ALA A 133 8.96 24.13 -6.25
CA ALA A 133 7.87 24.17 -7.20
C ALA A 133 7.13 22.83 -7.23
N LEU A 134 5.84 22.87 -7.57
CA LEU A 134 4.96 21.74 -7.74
C LEU A 134 4.72 21.51 -9.24
N VAL A 135 5.05 20.31 -9.70
CA VAL A 135 4.61 19.82 -11.01
C VAL A 135 3.32 19.03 -10.83
N VAL A 136 2.34 19.32 -11.67
CA VAL A 136 1.09 18.57 -11.74
C VAL A 136 0.92 18.04 -13.15
N VAL A 137 0.68 16.74 -13.28
CA VAL A 137 0.41 16.06 -14.55
C VAL A 137 -0.96 15.40 -14.46
N THR A 138 -1.79 15.64 -15.46
CA THR A 138 -3.08 14.95 -15.62
C THR A 138 -3.04 14.12 -16.90
N ALA A 139 -3.37 12.83 -16.77
CA ALA A 139 -3.43 11.91 -17.89
C ALA A 139 -4.78 11.17 -17.92
N GLN A 140 -5.23 10.83 -19.09
CA GLN A 140 -6.30 9.86 -19.31
C GLN A 140 -5.66 8.51 -19.64
N VAL A 141 -6.13 7.44 -19.02
CA VAL A 141 -5.64 6.09 -19.26
C VAL A 141 -6.79 5.14 -19.52
N THR A 142 -6.65 4.27 -20.52
CA THR A 142 -7.66 3.28 -20.88
C THR A 142 -6.96 1.97 -21.26
N LEU A 143 -7.38 0.86 -20.66
CA LEU A 143 -7.00 -0.49 -21.05
C LEU A 143 -8.21 -1.15 -21.73
N THR A 144 -8.03 -1.62 -22.93
CA THR A 144 -9.06 -2.34 -23.70
C THR A 144 -8.58 -3.72 -24.08
N ASP A 145 -9.47 -4.69 -24.13
CA ASP A 145 -9.16 -6.01 -24.71
C ASP A 145 -9.14 -5.95 -26.25
N ARG A 146 -8.82 -7.09 -26.89
CA ARG A 146 -8.78 -7.24 -28.35
C ARG A 146 -10.12 -6.96 -29.02
N GLN A 147 -11.23 -7.16 -28.32
CA GLN A 147 -12.60 -6.89 -28.83
C GLN A 147 -13.01 -5.42 -28.61
N GLY A 148 -12.18 -4.60 -28.00
CA GLY A 148 -12.46 -3.19 -27.70
C GLY A 148 -13.25 -2.99 -26.40
N LYS A 149 -13.48 -4.05 -25.61
CA LYS A 149 -14.11 -3.93 -24.30
C LYS A 149 -13.14 -3.23 -23.34
N VAL A 150 -13.62 -2.23 -22.62
CA VAL A 150 -12.85 -1.53 -21.60
C VAL A 150 -12.67 -2.43 -20.37
N LEU A 151 -11.42 -2.73 -20.03
CA LEU A 151 -11.03 -3.47 -18.84
C LEU A 151 -10.69 -2.53 -17.67
N TYR A 152 -10.12 -1.38 -17.99
CA TYR A 152 -9.81 -0.32 -17.03
C TYR A 152 -9.89 1.05 -17.70
N GLN A 153 -10.40 2.04 -17.00
CA GLN A 153 -10.42 3.42 -17.47
C GLN A 153 -10.32 4.40 -16.31
N ASN A 154 -9.45 5.38 -16.46
CA ASN A 154 -9.42 6.57 -15.63
C ASN A 154 -9.31 7.81 -16.54
N PRO A 155 -10.34 8.64 -16.61
CA PRO A 155 -10.36 9.80 -17.51
C PRO A 155 -9.52 10.97 -17.00
N SER A 156 -9.15 10.99 -15.72
CA SER A 156 -8.41 12.09 -15.10
C SER A 156 -7.47 11.59 -14.00
N TYR A 157 -6.41 10.93 -14.43
CA TYR A 157 -5.37 10.43 -13.54
C TYR A 157 -4.41 11.56 -13.21
N LEU A 158 -4.46 12.04 -11.97
CA LEU A 158 -3.74 13.24 -11.55
C LEU A 158 -2.56 12.86 -10.65
N PHE A 159 -1.37 13.35 -11.01
CA PHE A 159 -0.13 13.20 -10.26
C PHE A 159 0.51 14.54 -9.92
N ARG A 160 1.18 14.57 -8.76
CA ARG A 160 1.88 15.74 -8.25
C ARG A 160 3.23 15.34 -7.72
N GLU A 161 4.24 16.18 -8.00
CA GLU A 161 5.59 16.04 -7.46
C GLU A 161 6.14 17.40 -7.10
N GLU A 162 6.70 17.52 -5.90
CA GLU A 162 7.42 18.72 -5.49
C GLU A 162 8.91 18.56 -5.81
N TYR A 163 9.54 19.63 -6.26
CA TYR A 163 10.98 19.66 -6.43
C TYR A 163 11.57 20.99 -5.93
N GLN A 164 12.82 20.93 -5.48
CA GLN A 164 13.59 22.10 -5.09
C GLN A 164 14.13 22.80 -6.34
N VAL A 165 13.97 24.11 -6.38
CA VAL A 165 14.50 24.94 -7.48
C VAL A 165 15.89 25.42 -7.08
N SER A 166 16.92 25.05 -7.86
CA SER A 166 18.28 25.50 -7.60
C SER A 166 18.43 27.00 -7.87
N GLN A 167 19.27 27.63 -7.06
CA GLN A 167 19.64 29.03 -7.27
C GLN A 167 20.81 29.19 -8.25
N GLU A 168 21.42 28.09 -8.69
CA GLU A 168 22.54 28.11 -9.63
C GLU A 168 22.05 28.07 -11.07
N LEU A 169 22.56 29.02 -11.90
CA LEU A 169 22.17 29.14 -13.31
C LEU A 169 22.50 27.90 -14.13
N SER A 170 23.54 27.15 -13.75
CA SER A 170 23.97 25.94 -14.47
C SER A 170 23.03 24.75 -14.29
N SER A 171 22.37 24.66 -13.14
CA SER A 171 21.44 23.57 -12.82
C SER A 171 19.98 23.89 -13.17
N PHE A 172 19.66 25.16 -13.37
CA PHE A 172 18.28 25.62 -13.64
C PHE A 172 17.63 24.93 -14.85
N PHE A 173 18.42 24.61 -15.89
CA PHE A 173 17.91 23.93 -17.09
C PHE A 173 17.77 22.41 -16.95
N GLU A 174 18.33 21.82 -15.89
CA GLU A 174 18.35 20.37 -15.66
C GLU A 174 17.36 19.91 -14.59
N GLU A 175 16.78 20.82 -13.80
CA GLU A 175 16.02 20.49 -12.59
C GLU A 175 14.65 19.86 -12.84
N ASP A 176 13.97 20.24 -13.90
CA ASP A 176 12.67 19.64 -14.25
C ASP A 176 12.80 18.13 -14.55
N SER A 177 13.99 17.71 -15.03
CA SER A 177 14.20 16.33 -15.48
C SER A 177 14.14 15.29 -14.34
N PRO A 178 14.85 15.47 -13.20
CA PRO A 178 14.74 14.52 -12.07
C PRO A 178 13.37 14.51 -11.41
N ALA A 179 12.68 15.67 -11.35
CA ALA A 179 11.32 15.73 -10.80
C ALA A 179 10.33 14.98 -11.69
N LEU A 180 10.40 15.18 -13.00
CA LEU A 180 9.56 14.45 -13.95
C LEU A 180 9.86 12.94 -13.95
N GLU A 181 11.10 12.55 -13.71
CA GLU A 181 11.48 11.14 -13.58
C GLU A 181 10.83 10.51 -12.34
N ARG A 182 10.96 11.14 -11.15
CA ARG A 182 10.30 10.66 -9.92
C ARG A 182 8.79 10.61 -10.07
N LEU A 183 8.19 11.65 -10.66
CA LEU A 183 6.75 11.70 -10.95
C LEU A 183 6.35 10.55 -11.89
N SER A 184 7.12 10.28 -12.95
CA SER A 184 6.83 9.21 -13.90
C SER A 184 6.86 7.83 -13.23
N HIS A 185 7.82 7.57 -12.35
CA HIS A 185 7.87 6.33 -11.58
C HIS A 185 6.72 6.22 -10.58
N ALA A 186 6.35 7.30 -9.88
CA ALA A 186 5.21 7.30 -8.97
C ALA A 186 3.88 7.07 -9.72
N PHE A 187 3.72 7.73 -10.87
CA PHE A 187 2.60 7.52 -11.79
C PHE A 187 2.51 6.05 -12.22
N ALA A 188 3.62 5.48 -12.70
CA ALA A 188 3.66 4.11 -13.19
C ALA A 188 3.28 3.11 -12.11
N ARG A 189 3.86 3.22 -10.90
CA ARG A 189 3.54 2.34 -9.77
C ARG A 189 2.07 2.37 -9.41
N SER A 190 1.50 3.57 -9.31
CA SER A 190 0.09 3.72 -8.96
C SER A 190 -0.82 3.23 -10.08
N LEU A 191 -0.51 3.56 -11.35
CA LEU A 191 -1.29 3.10 -12.50
C LEU A 191 -1.29 1.58 -12.61
N VAL A 192 -0.12 0.94 -12.52
CA VAL A 192 0.00 -0.52 -12.61
C VAL A 192 -0.75 -1.20 -11.46
N SER A 193 -0.65 -0.68 -10.24
CA SER A 193 -1.45 -1.19 -9.11
C SER A 193 -2.95 -1.10 -9.40
N ASN A 194 -3.44 0.06 -9.83
CA ASN A 194 -4.87 0.24 -10.11
C ASN A 194 -5.37 -0.65 -11.27
N VAL A 195 -4.55 -0.83 -12.32
CA VAL A 195 -4.88 -1.71 -13.44
C VAL A 195 -4.96 -3.17 -13.00
N LEU A 196 -4.07 -3.61 -12.09
CA LEU A 196 -4.04 -4.99 -11.59
C LEU A 196 -5.10 -5.24 -10.53
N GLU A 197 -5.49 -4.23 -9.77
CA GLU A 197 -6.44 -4.32 -8.67
C GLU A 197 -7.88 -3.97 -9.09
N GLY A 198 -8.07 -3.46 -10.29
CA GLY A 198 -9.39 -3.17 -10.87
C GLY A 198 -10.09 -1.95 -10.28
N PHE A 199 -9.34 -0.97 -9.74
CA PHE A 199 -9.88 0.30 -9.19
C PHE A 199 -9.79 1.45 -10.18
#